data_2c184036238957609e20f4132639d4e3
#
_entry.id   2c184036238957609e20f4132639d4e3
#
_cell.length_a   1.000
_cell.length_b   1.000
_cell.length_c   1.000
_cell.angle_alpha   90.00
_cell.angle_beta   90.00
_cell.angle_gamma   90.00
#
_symmetry.space_group_name_H-M   'P 1'
#
loop_
_entity.id
_entity.type
_entity.pdbx_description
1 polymer ?
#
loop_
_entity_poly.entity_id
_entity_poly.type
_entity_poly.pdbx_seq_one_letter_code
_entity_poly.pdbx_strand_id
1 'polypeptide(L)'
;MDFFDKTGKMAMGSRLRMLTDRVTADAAAIYELYGLDVRPKWFPVLFTLADGGEKTITGIAREIGHSHPSVSNIVREMTAGGLVRGGGDKNDRRRNVVRLSAKGRRTAAMLGEVCGDVAAAVDNISRETRNDLWRAIAEWEELLDERSLLERVRDVRRAREAGEVSVVAYEERWKDVFRRLNEMWITEHWQLEPHDIECLDHPQETIIDRGGHILVALYRGEPAGVCALCRMDDPRYDYELAKLAVSPDARGKGIGLLLCRAAVDKARQLGAKRIFLESNTLLKPAIHTYRKLGFRELAEYHPAYARGDIQMELLLGREDQLSAEKPAARTTIE
;
A
#
# COMPACT_ATOMS: atom_id res chain seq x y z
N MET A 1 17.90 -25.39 -16.74
CA MET A 1 16.93 -24.29 -16.48
C MET A 1 17.63 -23.28 -15.59
N ASP A 2 17.85 -22.07 -16.12
CA ASP A 2 18.53 -21.00 -15.40
C ASP A 2 17.72 -20.54 -14.18
N PHE A 3 18.39 -19.94 -13.18
CA PHE A 3 17.76 -19.38 -11.98
C PHE A 3 16.60 -18.45 -12.34
N PHE A 4 16.77 -17.60 -13.33
CA PHE A 4 15.75 -16.65 -13.77
C PHE A 4 14.56 -17.29 -14.51
N ASP A 5 14.77 -18.44 -15.16
CA ASP A 5 13.66 -19.22 -15.75
C ASP A 5 12.74 -19.77 -14.65
N LYS A 6 13.32 -20.17 -13.52
CA LYS A 6 12.57 -20.70 -12.38
C LYS A 6 11.85 -19.62 -11.57
N THR A 7 12.50 -18.48 -11.36
CA THR A 7 12.00 -17.42 -10.49
C THR A 7 11.15 -16.38 -11.22
N GLY A 8 11.34 -16.24 -12.53
CA GLY A 8 10.63 -15.27 -13.34
C GLY A 8 10.74 -13.85 -12.80
N LYS A 9 9.64 -13.10 -12.86
CA LYS A 9 9.58 -11.69 -12.46
C LYS A 9 9.84 -11.43 -10.98
N MET A 10 9.76 -12.45 -10.10
CA MET A 10 10.10 -12.30 -8.67
C MET A 10 11.56 -11.89 -8.46
N ALA A 11 12.46 -12.32 -9.35
CA ALA A 11 13.88 -12.02 -9.28
C ALA A 11 14.29 -10.74 -10.02
N MET A 12 13.34 -9.83 -10.33
CA MET A 12 13.61 -8.60 -11.08
C MET A 12 14.77 -7.79 -10.47
N GLY A 13 14.75 -7.57 -9.16
CA GLY A 13 15.83 -6.84 -8.48
C GLY A 13 17.21 -7.50 -8.61
N SER A 14 17.27 -8.84 -8.56
CA SER A 14 18.52 -9.59 -8.77
C SER A 14 19.01 -9.49 -10.21
N ARG A 15 18.07 -9.53 -11.17
CA ARG A 15 18.41 -9.42 -12.60
C ARG A 15 18.92 -8.03 -12.97
N LEU A 16 18.29 -6.98 -12.42
CA LEU A 16 18.75 -5.59 -12.58
C LEU A 16 20.14 -5.40 -11.96
N ARG A 17 20.40 -5.95 -10.78
CA ARG A 17 21.71 -5.90 -10.15
C ARG A 17 22.79 -6.53 -11.04
N MET A 18 22.55 -7.75 -11.56
CA MET A 18 23.50 -8.41 -12.44
C MET A 18 23.78 -7.60 -13.72
N LEU A 19 22.76 -6.97 -14.30
CA LEU A 19 22.94 -6.09 -15.45
C LEU A 19 23.79 -4.87 -15.08
N THR A 20 23.49 -4.24 -13.93
CA THR A 20 24.25 -3.11 -13.40
C THR A 20 25.73 -3.47 -13.17
N ASP A 21 26.00 -4.65 -12.57
CA ASP A 21 27.37 -5.12 -12.31
C ASP A 21 28.15 -5.28 -13.63
N ARG A 22 27.54 -5.83 -14.67
CA ARG A 22 28.16 -5.98 -16.01
C ARG A 22 28.46 -4.63 -16.64
N VAL A 23 27.49 -3.74 -16.71
CA VAL A 23 27.66 -2.38 -17.27
C VAL A 23 28.73 -1.61 -16.50
N THR A 24 28.80 -1.77 -15.17
CA THR A 24 29.80 -1.11 -14.34
C THR A 24 31.20 -1.66 -14.57
N ALA A 25 31.33 -2.98 -14.77
CA ALA A 25 32.60 -3.60 -15.11
C ALA A 25 33.12 -3.11 -16.48
N ASP A 26 32.24 -3.06 -17.47
CA ASP A 26 32.57 -2.54 -18.81
C ASP A 26 32.97 -1.05 -18.75
N ALA A 27 32.29 -0.23 -17.94
CA ALA A 27 32.62 1.17 -17.73
C ALA A 27 34.06 1.37 -17.19
N ALA A 28 34.52 0.50 -16.27
CA ALA A 28 35.90 0.55 -15.78
C ALA A 28 36.92 0.26 -16.91
N ALA A 29 36.67 -0.77 -17.72
CA ALA A 29 37.52 -1.11 -18.87
C ALA A 29 37.52 -0.02 -19.95
N ILE A 30 36.38 0.63 -20.18
CA ILE A 30 36.28 1.77 -21.10
C ILE A 30 37.18 2.93 -20.60
N TYR A 31 37.17 3.28 -19.32
CA TYR A 31 38.04 4.33 -18.82
C TYR A 31 39.52 4.00 -18.99
N GLU A 32 39.91 2.75 -18.79
CA GLU A 32 41.29 2.28 -19.06
C GLU A 32 41.63 2.43 -20.52
N LEU A 33 40.73 2.08 -21.46
CA LEU A 33 40.91 2.21 -22.92
C LEU A 33 41.25 3.67 -23.31
N TYR A 34 40.66 4.65 -22.64
CA TYR A 34 40.92 6.07 -22.88
C TYR A 34 42.02 6.65 -21.98
N GLY A 35 42.76 5.81 -21.23
CA GLY A 35 43.81 6.24 -20.33
C GLY A 35 43.33 7.10 -19.16
N LEU A 36 42.08 6.94 -18.76
CA LEU A 36 41.46 7.67 -17.64
C LEU A 36 41.57 6.90 -16.33
N ASP A 37 42.24 7.47 -15.37
CA ASP A 37 42.26 6.97 -13.96
C ASP A 37 41.01 7.48 -13.22
N VAL A 38 39.85 6.93 -13.60
CA VAL A 38 38.52 7.28 -13.07
C VAL A 38 37.77 6.01 -12.67
N ARG A 39 37.18 5.99 -11.50
CA ARG A 39 36.30 4.89 -11.08
C ARG A 39 34.87 5.16 -11.57
N PRO A 40 34.13 4.15 -12.05
CA PRO A 40 32.75 4.32 -12.55
C PRO A 40 31.83 5.06 -11.58
N LYS A 41 31.92 4.77 -10.28
CA LYS A 41 31.14 5.44 -9.24
C LYS A 41 31.43 6.94 -9.09
N TRP A 42 32.55 7.47 -9.63
CA TRP A 42 32.90 8.88 -9.57
C TRP A 42 32.26 9.68 -10.72
N PHE A 43 31.82 8.97 -11.77
CA PHE A 43 31.26 9.61 -12.97
C PHE A 43 30.15 10.62 -12.69
N PRO A 44 29.09 10.31 -11.92
CA PRO A 44 27.99 11.25 -11.69
C PRO A 44 28.49 12.55 -11.02
N VAL A 45 29.38 12.43 -10.05
CA VAL A 45 29.94 13.58 -9.33
C VAL A 45 30.86 14.41 -10.23
N LEU A 46 31.71 13.74 -11.02
CA LEU A 46 32.64 14.39 -11.93
C LEU A 46 31.89 15.16 -13.03
N PHE A 47 30.87 14.53 -13.63
CA PHE A 47 30.02 15.10 -14.63
C PHE A 47 29.24 16.33 -14.12
N THR A 48 28.58 16.20 -12.97
CA THR A 48 27.85 17.30 -12.32
C THR A 48 28.73 18.50 -12.00
N LEU A 49 29.99 18.28 -11.60
CA LEU A 49 30.94 19.36 -11.33
C LEU A 49 31.56 19.97 -12.63
N ALA A 50 31.60 19.21 -13.71
CA ALA A 50 32.07 19.72 -15.00
C ALA A 50 31.06 20.69 -15.61
N ASP A 51 29.77 20.38 -15.52
CA ASP A 51 28.67 21.20 -16.04
C ASP A 51 28.38 22.43 -15.16
N GLY A 52 28.29 22.25 -13.85
CA GLY A 52 27.77 23.25 -12.90
C GLY A 52 28.81 23.97 -12.04
N GLY A 53 30.12 23.76 -12.23
CA GLY A 53 31.18 24.42 -11.50
C GLY A 53 31.36 23.95 -10.07
N GLU A 54 31.17 24.82 -9.07
CA GLU A 54 31.27 24.46 -7.66
C GLU A 54 29.90 24.21 -7.01
N LYS A 55 29.78 23.09 -6.28
CA LYS A 55 28.54 22.67 -5.62
C LYS A 55 28.79 22.13 -4.22
N THR A 56 27.80 22.21 -3.34
CA THR A 56 27.83 21.53 -2.04
C THR A 56 27.61 20.02 -2.19
N ILE A 57 28.11 19.20 -1.24
CA ILE A 57 27.86 17.75 -1.22
C ILE A 57 26.35 17.45 -1.23
N THR A 58 25.57 18.22 -0.46
CA THR A 58 24.09 18.08 -0.45
C THR A 58 23.47 18.43 -1.82
N GLY A 59 23.99 19.47 -2.50
CA GLY A 59 23.55 19.85 -3.84
C GLY A 59 23.80 18.74 -4.87
N ILE A 60 25.02 18.19 -4.87
CA ILE A 60 25.40 17.06 -5.74
C ILE A 60 24.49 15.85 -5.43
N ALA A 61 24.35 15.49 -4.15
CA ALA A 61 23.54 14.32 -3.75
C ALA A 61 22.10 14.41 -4.26
N ARG A 62 21.49 15.59 -4.16
CA ARG A 62 20.14 15.84 -4.68
C ARG A 62 20.07 15.71 -6.19
N GLU A 63 21.04 16.28 -6.91
CA GLU A 63 21.07 16.31 -8.36
C GLU A 63 21.25 14.92 -8.98
N ILE A 64 22.10 14.07 -8.37
CA ILE A 64 22.36 12.72 -8.89
C ILE A 64 21.51 11.62 -8.22
N GLY A 65 20.55 11.97 -7.35
CA GLY A 65 19.69 11.01 -6.67
C GLY A 65 20.38 10.09 -5.66
N HIS A 66 21.56 10.50 -5.14
CA HIS A 66 22.33 9.69 -4.20
C HIS A 66 22.19 10.18 -2.75
N SER A 67 22.48 9.31 -1.78
CA SER A 67 22.52 9.71 -0.38
C SER A 67 23.73 10.60 -0.08
N HIS A 68 23.57 11.56 0.85
CA HIS A 68 24.66 12.43 1.29
C HIS A 68 25.92 11.67 1.75
N PRO A 69 25.84 10.56 2.54
CA PRO A 69 27.01 9.77 2.90
C PRO A 69 27.73 9.14 1.69
N SER A 70 26.98 8.68 0.68
CA SER A 70 27.54 8.12 -0.54
C SER A 70 28.38 9.17 -1.29
N VAL A 71 27.79 10.35 -1.55
CA VAL A 71 28.50 11.44 -2.22
C VAL A 71 29.71 11.94 -1.42
N SER A 72 29.59 12.04 -0.09
CA SER A 72 30.69 12.40 0.79
C SER A 72 31.88 11.43 0.66
N ASN A 73 31.61 10.12 0.58
CA ASN A 73 32.66 9.12 0.37
C ASN A 73 33.31 9.25 -1.02
N ILE A 74 32.50 9.44 -2.07
CA ILE A 74 33.01 9.65 -3.44
C ILE A 74 33.90 10.88 -3.49
N VAL A 75 33.44 12.02 -2.95
CA VAL A 75 34.21 13.28 -2.91
C VAL A 75 35.54 13.10 -2.16
N ARG A 76 35.55 12.37 -1.03
CA ARG A 76 36.79 12.06 -0.29
C ARG A 76 37.79 11.25 -1.13
N GLU A 77 37.32 10.22 -1.83
CA GLU A 77 38.15 9.43 -2.73
C GLU A 77 38.69 10.27 -3.91
N MET A 78 37.85 11.09 -4.54
CA MET A 78 38.23 11.99 -5.61
C MET A 78 39.21 13.07 -5.16
N THR A 79 39.10 13.53 -3.89
CA THR A 79 40.08 14.46 -3.27
C THR A 79 41.44 13.79 -3.10
N ALA A 80 41.46 12.55 -2.60
CA ALA A 80 42.70 11.77 -2.50
C ALA A 80 43.34 11.50 -3.88
N GLY A 81 42.53 11.30 -4.92
CA GLY A 81 42.98 11.20 -6.32
C GLY A 81 43.39 12.53 -6.97
N GLY A 82 43.22 13.65 -6.26
CA GLY A 82 43.56 14.97 -6.77
C GLY A 82 42.64 15.53 -7.82
N LEU A 83 41.44 14.96 -8.01
CA LEU A 83 40.45 15.39 -9.03
C LEU A 83 39.59 16.55 -8.56
N VAL A 84 39.26 16.56 -7.27
CA VAL A 84 38.48 17.65 -6.65
C VAL A 84 39.18 18.25 -5.45
N ARG A 85 38.74 19.43 -5.07
CA ARG A 85 39.20 20.12 -3.86
C ARG A 85 38.02 20.79 -3.17
N GLY A 86 37.97 20.68 -1.85
CA GLY A 86 37.05 21.41 -1.01
C GLY A 86 37.49 22.84 -0.79
N GLY A 87 36.57 23.73 -0.48
CA GLY A 87 36.83 25.09 -0.09
C GLY A 87 35.59 25.75 0.51
N GLY A 88 35.76 26.86 1.23
CA GLY A 88 34.62 27.69 1.61
C GLY A 88 34.02 28.34 0.38
N ASP A 89 32.70 28.49 0.37
CA ASP A 89 31.99 29.27 -0.63
C ASP A 89 32.49 30.73 -0.59
N LYS A 90 32.66 31.34 -1.77
CA LYS A 90 33.09 32.73 -1.88
C LYS A 90 32.11 33.71 -1.24
N ASN A 91 30.84 33.37 -1.24
CA ASN A 91 29.75 34.22 -0.76
C ASN A 91 29.28 33.83 0.66
N ASP A 92 29.52 32.58 1.11
CA ASP A 92 29.16 32.10 2.43
C ASP A 92 30.21 31.10 2.96
N ARG A 93 31.14 31.59 3.80
CA ARG A 93 32.22 30.78 4.40
C ARG A 93 31.76 29.61 5.26
N ARG A 94 30.45 29.54 5.57
CA ARG A 94 29.84 28.41 6.31
C ARG A 94 29.50 27.23 5.40
N ARG A 95 29.51 27.44 4.09
CA ARG A 95 29.21 26.39 3.09
C ARG A 95 30.49 25.80 2.55
N ASN A 96 30.72 24.51 2.81
CA ASN A 96 31.76 23.75 2.17
C ASN A 96 31.35 23.36 0.75
N VAL A 97 32.01 23.91 -0.25
CA VAL A 97 31.79 23.57 -1.67
C VAL A 97 32.92 22.69 -2.19
N VAL A 98 32.58 21.87 -3.16
CA VAL A 98 33.47 20.99 -3.91
C VAL A 98 33.61 21.54 -5.32
N ARG A 99 34.81 21.54 -5.85
CA ARG A 99 35.13 21.99 -7.21
C ARG A 99 36.20 21.13 -7.85
N LEU A 100 36.23 21.08 -9.18
CA LEU A 100 37.29 20.38 -9.90
C LEU A 100 38.65 21.06 -9.68
N SER A 101 39.69 20.27 -9.49
CA SER A 101 41.09 20.71 -9.57
C SER A 101 41.50 20.93 -11.03
N ALA A 102 42.73 21.40 -11.30
CA ALA A 102 43.29 21.47 -12.64
C ALA A 102 43.37 20.06 -13.30
N LYS A 103 43.73 19.03 -12.54
CA LYS A 103 43.69 17.62 -12.95
C LYS A 103 42.25 17.20 -13.27
N GLY A 104 41.31 17.50 -12.35
CA GLY A 104 39.89 17.14 -12.54
C GLY A 104 39.27 17.78 -13.78
N ARG A 105 39.55 19.04 -14.09
CA ARG A 105 39.06 19.67 -15.32
C ARG A 105 39.59 19.03 -16.60
N ARG A 106 40.88 18.65 -16.64
CA ARG A 106 41.44 17.91 -17.76
C ARG A 106 40.78 16.55 -17.92
N THR A 107 40.63 15.83 -16.81
CA THR A 107 39.94 14.52 -16.81
C THR A 107 38.48 14.65 -17.26
N ALA A 108 37.77 15.68 -16.82
CA ALA A 108 36.38 15.91 -17.23
C ALA A 108 36.25 16.26 -18.72
N ALA A 109 37.22 17.00 -19.29
CA ALA A 109 37.23 17.29 -20.73
C ALA A 109 37.41 16.01 -21.57
N MET A 110 38.34 15.13 -21.18
CA MET A 110 38.52 13.82 -21.84
C MET A 110 37.29 12.93 -21.67
N LEU A 111 36.62 12.99 -20.52
CA LEU A 111 35.40 12.21 -20.28
C LEU A 111 34.28 12.59 -21.23
N GLY A 112 34.24 13.81 -21.78
CA GLY A 112 33.26 14.23 -22.78
C GLY A 112 33.29 13.38 -24.05
N GLU A 113 34.49 13.03 -24.57
CA GLU A 113 34.65 12.13 -25.71
C GLU A 113 34.16 10.73 -25.40
N VAL A 114 34.55 10.19 -24.22
CA VAL A 114 34.12 8.88 -23.76
C VAL A 114 32.58 8.82 -23.64
N CYS A 115 31.96 9.86 -23.12
CA CYS A 115 30.48 9.92 -23.02
C CYS A 115 29.80 9.86 -24.37
N GLY A 116 30.35 10.52 -25.38
CA GLY A 116 29.84 10.46 -26.76
C GLY A 116 29.86 9.04 -27.32
N ASP A 117 30.99 8.36 -27.19
CA ASP A 117 31.16 6.99 -27.70
C ASP A 117 30.30 5.97 -26.91
N VAL A 118 30.21 6.13 -25.59
CA VAL A 118 29.32 5.29 -24.75
C VAL A 118 27.86 5.51 -25.15
N ALA A 119 27.43 6.75 -25.33
CA ALA A 119 26.05 7.05 -25.75
C ALA A 119 25.73 6.41 -27.11
N ALA A 120 26.63 6.53 -28.09
CA ALA A 120 26.47 5.88 -29.39
C ALA A 120 26.41 4.36 -29.32
N ALA A 121 27.23 3.75 -28.44
CA ALA A 121 27.21 2.31 -28.23
C ALA A 121 25.91 1.83 -27.56
N VAL A 122 25.39 2.57 -26.56
CA VAL A 122 24.11 2.28 -25.93
C VAL A 122 22.96 2.43 -26.92
N ASP A 123 22.98 3.47 -27.78
CA ASP A 123 21.98 3.66 -28.83
C ASP A 123 21.99 2.49 -29.83
N ASN A 124 23.17 1.97 -30.19
CA ASN A 124 23.28 0.80 -31.05
C ASN A 124 22.65 -0.44 -30.40
N ILE A 125 22.96 -0.72 -29.13
CA ILE A 125 22.34 -1.83 -28.37
C ILE A 125 20.81 -1.62 -28.33
N SER A 126 20.34 -0.41 -28.09
CA SER A 126 18.89 -0.10 -28.02
C SER A 126 18.18 -0.36 -29.36
N ARG A 127 18.85 -0.14 -30.51
CA ARG A 127 18.31 -0.48 -31.84
C ARG A 127 18.24 -1.98 -32.11
N GLU A 128 19.12 -2.78 -31.51
CA GLU A 128 19.12 -4.23 -31.62
C GLU A 128 18.07 -4.91 -30.73
N THR A 129 17.57 -4.20 -29.72
CA THR A 129 16.54 -4.71 -28.78
C THR A 129 15.13 -4.43 -29.29
N ARG A 130 14.16 -5.30 -28.93
CA ARG A 130 12.74 -5.07 -29.25
C ARG A 130 12.07 -4.02 -28.36
N ASN A 131 12.64 -3.79 -27.19
CA ASN A 131 12.07 -2.91 -26.15
C ASN A 131 13.10 -1.85 -25.77
N ASP A 132 12.68 -0.63 -25.62
CA ASP A 132 13.49 0.47 -25.12
C ASP A 132 13.64 0.34 -23.59
N LEU A 133 14.81 -0.12 -23.15
CA LEU A 133 15.09 -0.31 -21.74
C LEU A 133 15.14 1.01 -20.98
N TRP A 134 15.68 2.08 -21.58
CA TRP A 134 15.78 3.40 -20.96
C TRP A 134 14.41 3.94 -20.59
N ARG A 135 13.51 3.90 -21.56
CA ARG A 135 12.12 4.32 -21.37
C ARG A 135 11.38 3.43 -20.36
N ALA A 136 11.59 2.11 -20.44
CA ALA A 136 10.97 1.17 -19.49
C ALA A 136 11.41 1.43 -18.06
N ILE A 137 12.69 1.78 -17.83
CA ILE A 137 13.18 2.14 -16.48
C ILE A 137 12.47 3.41 -15.99
N ALA A 138 12.41 4.47 -16.81
CA ALA A 138 11.75 5.71 -16.44
C ALA A 138 10.27 5.51 -16.09
N GLU A 139 9.54 4.71 -16.86
CA GLU A 139 8.14 4.35 -16.57
C GLU A 139 8.01 3.59 -15.24
N TRP A 140 8.96 2.71 -14.92
CA TRP A 140 8.96 1.99 -13.63
C TRP A 140 9.26 2.91 -12.45
N GLU A 141 10.21 3.84 -12.59
CA GLU A 141 10.55 4.83 -11.57
C GLU A 141 9.32 5.69 -11.25
N GLU A 142 8.64 6.25 -12.26
CA GLU A 142 7.41 7.04 -12.09
C GLU A 142 6.32 6.24 -11.36
N LEU A 143 6.04 5.01 -11.81
CA LEU A 143 5.03 4.16 -11.19
C LEU A 143 5.37 3.74 -9.75
N LEU A 144 6.65 3.64 -9.39
CA LEU A 144 7.09 3.32 -8.04
C LEU A 144 7.10 4.54 -7.13
N ASP A 145 7.31 5.74 -7.68
CA ASP A 145 7.16 7.02 -6.96
C ASP A 145 5.70 7.29 -6.61
N GLU A 146 4.77 7.05 -7.56
CA GLU A 146 3.33 7.13 -7.29
C GLU A 146 2.89 6.13 -6.22
N ARG A 147 3.39 4.89 -6.31
CA ARG A 147 2.99 3.81 -5.42
C ARG A 147 4.04 2.71 -5.32
N SER A 148 4.57 2.55 -4.12
CA SER A 148 5.65 1.60 -3.84
C SER A 148 5.27 0.13 -4.16
N LEU A 149 6.26 -0.69 -4.49
CA LEU A 149 6.05 -2.14 -4.69
C LEU A 149 5.44 -2.81 -3.45
N LEU A 150 5.82 -2.35 -2.24
CA LEU A 150 5.26 -2.86 -0.98
C LEU A 150 3.74 -2.65 -0.90
N GLU A 151 3.26 -1.47 -1.28
CA GLU A 151 1.82 -1.17 -1.28
C GLU A 151 1.08 -2.02 -2.30
N ARG A 152 1.64 -2.20 -3.49
CA ARG A 152 1.07 -3.09 -4.54
C ARG A 152 1.00 -4.55 -4.06
N VAL A 153 2.04 -5.05 -3.40
CA VAL A 153 2.06 -6.41 -2.81
C VAL A 153 1.02 -6.55 -1.70
N ARG A 154 0.86 -5.53 -0.85
CA ARG A 154 -0.19 -5.53 0.20
C ARG A 154 -1.58 -5.68 -0.40
N ASP A 155 -1.86 -5.05 -1.53
CA ASP A 155 -3.18 -5.17 -2.17
C ASP A 155 -3.40 -6.53 -2.81
N VAL A 156 -2.39 -7.07 -3.50
CA VAL A 156 -2.46 -8.44 -4.03
C VAL A 156 -2.69 -9.44 -2.89
N ARG A 157 -1.99 -9.27 -1.77
CA ARG A 157 -2.18 -10.10 -0.58
C ARG A 157 -3.60 -9.97 -0.03
N ARG A 158 -4.13 -8.75 0.12
CA ARG A 158 -5.51 -8.50 0.58
C ARG A 158 -6.54 -9.12 -0.35
N ALA A 159 -6.36 -8.98 -1.68
CA ALA A 159 -7.27 -9.57 -2.67
C ALA A 159 -7.28 -11.12 -2.57
N ARG A 160 -6.10 -11.74 -2.40
CA ARG A 160 -5.99 -13.19 -2.18
C ARG A 160 -6.68 -13.61 -0.89
N GLU A 161 -6.41 -12.93 0.22
CA GLU A 161 -7.00 -13.24 1.53
C GLU A 161 -8.52 -13.01 1.54
N ALA A 162 -9.02 -12.03 0.81
CA ALA A 162 -10.46 -11.81 0.63
C ALA A 162 -11.14 -12.95 -0.15
N GLY A 163 -10.46 -13.56 -1.12
CA GLY A 163 -10.94 -14.74 -1.84
C GLY A 163 -11.04 -16.00 -0.96
N GLU A 164 -10.38 -16.02 0.19
CA GLU A 164 -10.45 -17.11 1.18
C GLU A 164 -11.58 -16.92 2.20
N VAL A 165 -12.34 -15.81 2.11
CA VAL A 165 -13.45 -15.48 3.01
C VAL A 165 -14.77 -15.72 2.31
N SER A 166 -15.65 -16.49 2.91
CA SER A 166 -17.07 -16.61 2.54
C SER A 166 -17.95 -16.06 3.64
N VAL A 167 -19.10 -15.50 3.27
CA VAL A 167 -20.12 -15.05 4.23
C VAL A 167 -21.35 -15.92 4.06
N VAL A 168 -21.78 -16.53 5.18
CA VAL A 168 -22.94 -17.42 5.23
C VAL A 168 -23.99 -16.88 6.19
N ALA A 169 -25.24 -17.30 6.01
CA ALA A 169 -26.30 -17.00 6.96
C ALA A 169 -26.08 -17.77 8.27
N TYR A 170 -26.62 -17.22 9.35
CA TYR A 170 -26.63 -17.88 10.65
C TYR A 170 -27.43 -19.20 10.60
N GLU A 171 -26.90 -20.17 11.29
CA GLU A 171 -27.53 -21.42 11.66
C GLU A 171 -27.27 -21.69 13.16
N GLU A 172 -28.10 -22.47 13.85
CA GLU A 172 -27.97 -22.73 15.29
C GLU A 172 -26.57 -23.23 15.69
N ARG A 173 -25.90 -23.97 14.82
CA ARG A 173 -24.50 -24.39 15.03
C ARG A 173 -23.50 -23.24 15.25
N TRP A 174 -23.86 -22.02 14.84
CA TRP A 174 -23.02 -20.83 14.99
C TRP A 174 -23.31 -20.02 16.26
N LYS A 175 -24.25 -20.46 17.11
CA LYS A 175 -24.65 -19.76 18.33
C LYS A 175 -23.46 -19.47 19.24
N ASP A 176 -22.69 -20.51 19.57
CA ASP A 176 -21.52 -20.36 20.43
C ASP A 176 -20.43 -19.47 19.82
N VAL A 177 -20.28 -19.50 18.49
CA VAL A 177 -19.36 -18.64 17.76
C VAL A 177 -19.82 -17.19 17.84
N PHE A 178 -21.11 -16.92 17.59
CA PHE A 178 -21.71 -15.59 17.67
C PHE A 178 -21.53 -15.00 19.06
N ARG A 179 -21.84 -15.76 20.11
CA ARG A 179 -21.63 -15.37 21.49
C ARG A 179 -20.14 -15.09 21.76
N ARG A 180 -19.29 -16.05 21.55
CA ARG A 180 -17.86 -15.96 21.89
C ARG A 180 -17.15 -14.79 21.21
N LEU A 181 -17.38 -14.57 19.92
CA LEU A 181 -16.71 -13.48 19.20
C LEU A 181 -17.16 -12.10 19.69
N ASN A 182 -18.45 -11.92 19.99
CA ASN A 182 -18.96 -10.67 20.56
C ASN A 182 -18.48 -10.46 21.99
N GLU A 183 -18.52 -11.48 22.82
CA GLU A 183 -18.02 -11.44 24.21
C GLU A 183 -16.54 -11.05 24.23
N MET A 184 -15.69 -11.71 23.44
CA MET A 184 -14.26 -11.37 23.31
C MET A 184 -14.06 -9.92 22.92
N TRP A 185 -14.84 -9.43 21.92
CA TRP A 185 -14.72 -8.07 21.44
C TRP A 185 -15.18 -7.05 22.50
N ILE A 186 -16.31 -7.29 23.18
CA ILE A 186 -16.83 -6.38 24.20
C ILE A 186 -15.88 -6.33 25.39
N THR A 187 -15.42 -7.48 25.89
CA THR A 187 -14.56 -7.57 27.08
C THR A 187 -13.13 -7.07 26.85
N GLU A 188 -12.72 -6.81 25.60
CA GLU A 188 -11.44 -6.17 25.28
C GLU A 188 -11.37 -4.73 25.84
N HIS A 189 -12.51 -4.03 25.93
CA HIS A 189 -12.56 -2.61 26.33
C HIS A 189 -13.65 -2.26 27.34
N TRP A 190 -14.69 -3.09 27.48
CA TRP A 190 -15.88 -2.80 28.30
C TRP A 190 -16.35 -4.05 29.06
N GLN A 191 -17.46 -3.90 29.78
CA GLN A 191 -18.18 -5.01 30.38
C GLN A 191 -19.45 -5.32 29.57
N LEU A 192 -19.88 -6.58 29.63
CA LEU A 192 -21.16 -6.99 29.06
C LEU A 192 -22.32 -6.34 29.82
N GLU A 193 -23.22 -5.72 29.07
CA GLU A 193 -24.47 -5.18 29.61
C GLU A 193 -25.56 -6.28 29.60
N PRO A 194 -26.60 -6.20 30.46
CA PRO A 194 -27.66 -7.21 30.48
C PRO A 194 -28.32 -7.46 29.12
N HIS A 195 -28.51 -6.42 28.31
CA HIS A 195 -29.04 -6.53 26.95
C HIS A 195 -28.09 -7.29 26.01
N ASP A 196 -26.76 -7.15 26.18
CA ASP A 196 -25.80 -7.94 25.41
C ASP A 196 -25.95 -9.42 25.74
N ILE A 197 -26.02 -9.76 27.03
CA ILE A 197 -26.13 -11.14 27.52
C ILE A 197 -27.39 -11.78 26.93
N GLU A 198 -28.54 -11.12 27.05
CA GLU A 198 -29.80 -11.62 26.51
C GLU A 198 -29.70 -11.89 24.99
N CYS A 199 -29.17 -10.92 24.25
CA CYS A 199 -29.05 -11.02 22.80
C CYS A 199 -28.05 -12.13 22.37
N LEU A 200 -26.95 -12.31 23.10
CA LEU A 200 -25.93 -13.29 22.78
C LEU A 200 -26.32 -14.71 23.20
N ASP A 201 -27.14 -14.85 24.25
CA ASP A 201 -27.63 -16.14 24.73
C ASP A 201 -28.84 -16.64 23.92
N HIS A 202 -29.64 -15.71 23.38
CA HIS A 202 -30.89 -16.01 22.67
C HIS A 202 -30.96 -15.32 21.30
N PRO A 203 -29.93 -15.50 20.41
CA PRO A 203 -29.89 -14.80 19.12
C PRO A 203 -31.05 -15.17 18.18
N GLN A 204 -31.58 -16.37 18.31
CA GLN A 204 -32.73 -16.80 17.53
C GLN A 204 -33.96 -15.96 17.88
N GLU A 205 -34.31 -15.88 19.16
CA GLU A 205 -35.51 -15.20 19.64
C GLU A 205 -35.37 -13.67 19.57
N THR A 206 -34.17 -13.15 19.86
CA THR A 206 -33.95 -11.71 19.98
C THR A 206 -33.65 -11.02 18.66
N ILE A 207 -33.10 -11.74 17.66
CA ILE A 207 -32.74 -11.19 16.37
C ILE A 207 -33.53 -11.84 15.22
N ILE A 208 -33.43 -13.18 15.06
CA ILE A 208 -33.94 -13.87 13.87
C ILE A 208 -35.48 -13.86 13.85
N ASP A 209 -36.13 -14.27 14.94
CA ASP A 209 -37.59 -14.37 15.03
C ASP A 209 -38.26 -12.99 14.99
N ARG A 210 -37.50 -11.91 15.29
CA ARG A 210 -37.93 -10.52 15.13
C ARG A 210 -37.73 -9.98 13.68
N GLY A 211 -37.32 -10.82 12.73
CA GLY A 211 -37.10 -10.43 11.33
C GLY A 211 -35.73 -9.82 11.06
N GLY A 212 -34.79 -9.99 11.98
CA GLY A 212 -33.38 -9.66 11.78
C GLY A 212 -32.59 -10.79 11.11
N HIS A 213 -31.31 -10.56 10.88
CA HIS A 213 -30.42 -11.52 10.24
C HIS A 213 -29.05 -11.50 10.92
N ILE A 214 -28.40 -12.66 11.05
CA ILE A 214 -27.02 -12.78 11.48
C ILE A 214 -26.21 -13.37 10.33
N LEU A 215 -25.06 -12.80 10.08
CA LEU A 215 -24.10 -13.22 9.07
C LEU A 215 -22.82 -13.72 9.76
N VAL A 216 -22.29 -14.83 9.25
CA VAL A 216 -21.05 -15.43 9.74
C VAL A 216 -20.02 -15.43 8.61
N ALA A 217 -18.86 -14.86 8.87
CA ALA A 217 -17.73 -14.93 7.94
C ALA A 217 -16.88 -16.16 8.26
N LEU A 218 -16.63 -16.97 7.26
CA LEU A 218 -15.71 -18.09 7.33
C LEU A 218 -14.42 -17.72 6.61
N TYR A 219 -13.28 -17.86 7.29
CA TYR A 219 -11.96 -17.72 6.70
C TYR A 219 -11.33 -19.12 6.59
N ARG A 220 -11.08 -19.57 5.36
CA ARG A 220 -10.63 -20.95 5.07
C ARG A 220 -11.54 -22.03 5.66
N GLY A 221 -12.85 -21.77 5.69
CA GLY A 221 -13.83 -22.69 6.23
C GLY A 221 -14.08 -22.56 7.75
N GLU A 222 -13.24 -21.83 8.48
CA GLU A 222 -13.38 -21.64 9.92
C GLU A 222 -14.05 -20.30 10.26
N PRO A 223 -14.93 -20.26 11.29
CA PRO A 223 -15.64 -19.04 11.65
C PRO A 223 -14.69 -17.99 12.22
N ALA A 224 -14.65 -16.83 11.54
CA ALA A 224 -13.69 -15.76 11.80
C ALA A 224 -14.32 -14.39 12.10
N GLY A 225 -15.63 -14.25 11.91
CA GLY A 225 -16.33 -12.99 12.20
C GLY A 225 -17.83 -13.16 12.13
N VAL A 226 -18.55 -12.24 12.76
CA VAL A 226 -20.01 -12.19 12.79
C VAL A 226 -20.52 -10.76 12.69
N CYS A 227 -21.74 -10.59 12.20
CA CYS A 227 -22.44 -9.30 12.15
C CYS A 227 -23.94 -9.54 12.21
N ALA A 228 -24.67 -8.74 12.94
CA ALA A 228 -26.12 -8.78 12.99
C ALA A 228 -26.74 -7.58 12.27
N LEU A 229 -27.87 -7.81 11.63
CA LEU A 229 -28.79 -6.83 11.09
C LEU A 229 -30.10 -6.98 11.87
N CYS A 230 -30.27 -6.19 12.92
CA CYS A 230 -31.41 -6.25 13.84
C CYS A 230 -32.58 -5.42 13.28
N ARG A 231 -33.78 -5.98 13.24
CA ARG A 231 -34.99 -5.22 12.90
C ARG A 231 -35.24 -4.16 13.97
N MET A 232 -35.56 -2.93 13.56
CA MET A 232 -35.86 -1.84 14.49
C MET A 232 -37.35 -1.58 14.58
N ASP A 233 -37.81 -1.23 15.79
CA ASP A 233 -39.19 -0.76 16.05
C ASP A 233 -39.30 0.77 15.82
N ASP A 234 -38.19 1.48 15.70
CA ASP A 234 -38.15 2.90 15.41
C ASP A 234 -38.54 3.16 13.95
N PRO A 235 -39.64 3.91 13.67
CA PRO A 235 -40.13 4.09 12.30
C PRO A 235 -39.15 4.87 11.38
N ARG A 236 -38.12 5.48 11.93
CA ARG A 236 -37.09 6.18 11.16
C ARG A 236 -36.13 5.24 10.49
N TYR A 237 -35.93 4.02 11.03
CA TYR A 237 -34.93 3.05 10.60
C TYR A 237 -35.54 1.68 10.40
N ASP A 238 -35.12 0.98 9.35
CA ASP A 238 -35.56 -0.38 9.07
C ASP A 238 -34.76 -1.41 9.86
N TYR A 239 -33.45 -1.20 9.94
CA TYR A 239 -32.52 -2.12 10.60
C TYR A 239 -31.40 -1.36 11.33
N GLU A 240 -30.90 -1.98 12.40
CA GLU A 240 -29.62 -1.64 13.03
C GLU A 240 -28.54 -2.64 12.59
N LEU A 241 -27.39 -2.14 12.13
CA LEU A 241 -26.18 -2.95 11.93
C LEU A 241 -25.44 -3.01 13.27
N ALA A 242 -25.49 -4.18 13.90
CA ALA A 242 -25.00 -4.41 15.25
C ALA A 242 -24.13 -5.68 15.37
N LYS A 243 -23.57 -5.91 16.55
CA LYS A 243 -22.85 -7.14 16.89
C LYS A 243 -21.77 -7.53 15.88
N LEU A 244 -21.05 -6.55 15.32
CA LEU A 244 -19.92 -6.76 14.42
C LEU A 244 -18.69 -7.14 15.26
N ALA A 245 -18.25 -8.37 15.12
CA ALA A 245 -17.05 -8.88 15.79
C ALA A 245 -16.21 -9.72 14.82
N VAL A 246 -14.88 -9.54 14.88
CA VAL A 246 -13.91 -10.31 14.07
C VAL A 246 -12.85 -10.88 15.00
N SER A 247 -12.58 -12.18 14.84
CA SER A 247 -11.54 -12.87 15.61
C SER A 247 -10.20 -12.12 15.52
N PRO A 248 -9.46 -11.95 16.64
CA PRO A 248 -8.16 -11.30 16.67
C PRO A 248 -7.20 -11.83 15.60
N ASP A 249 -7.14 -13.15 15.40
CA ASP A 249 -6.25 -13.82 14.43
C ASP A 249 -6.65 -13.56 12.97
N ALA A 250 -7.87 -13.06 12.74
CA ALA A 250 -8.41 -12.75 11.43
C ALA A 250 -8.52 -11.25 11.15
N ARG A 251 -8.10 -10.40 12.09
CA ARG A 251 -8.07 -8.93 11.91
C ARG A 251 -7.11 -8.54 10.77
N GLY A 252 -7.41 -7.44 10.10
CA GLY A 252 -6.59 -6.94 8.97
C GLY A 252 -6.84 -7.63 7.63
N LYS A 253 -7.64 -8.71 7.58
CA LYS A 253 -7.98 -9.45 6.34
C LYS A 253 -9.21 -8.90 5.60
N GLY A 254 -9.79 -7.78 6.04
CA GLY A 254 -10.95 -7.15 5.40
C GLY A 254 -12.30 -7.79 5.76
N ILE A 255 -12.33 -8.76 6.69
CA ILE A 255 -13.53 -9.53 7.08
C ILE A 255 -14.65 -8.60 7.59
N GLY A 256 -14.32 -7.62 8.43
CA GLY A 256 -15.30 -6.67 8.94
C GLY A 256 -15.98 -5.88 7.82
N LEU A 257 -15.23 -5.44 6.81
CA LEU A 257 -15.80 -4.75 5.65
C LEU A 257 -16.70 -5.68 4.81
N LEU A 258 -16.30 -6.94 4.63
CA LEU A 258 -17.10 -7.93 3.88
C LEU A 258 -18.42 -8.22 4.60
N LEU A 259 -18.39 -8.41 5.92
CA LEU A 259 -19.59 -8.61 6.75
C LEU A 259 -20.53 -7.41 6.68
N CYS A 260 -20.02 -6.18 6.90
CA CYS A 260 -20.84 -4.98 6.81
C CYS A 260 -21.43 -4.79 5.41
N ARG A 261 -20.66 -5.05 4.34
CA ARG A 261 -21.16 -4.99 2.96
C ARG A 261 -22.27 -6.02 2.74
N ALA A 262 -22.07 -7.27 3.16
CA ALA A 262 -23.08 -8.32 3.04
C ALA A 262 -24.35 -7.99 3.84
N ALA A 263 -24.23 -7.37 5.02
CA ALA A 263 -25.38 -6.91 5.80
C ALA A 263 -26.14 -5.78 5.09
N VAL A 264 -25.42 -4.79 4.52
CA VAL A 264 -26.02 -3.72 3.73
C VAL A 264 -26.72 -4.26 2.49
N ASP A 265 -26.09 -5.19 1.76
CA ASP A 265 -26.68 -5.82 0.59
C ASP A 265 -27.92 -6.65 0.97
N LYS A 266 -27.89 -7.35 2.10
CA LYS A 266 -29.06 -8.05 2.65
C LYS A 266 -30.20 -7.08 2.97
N ALA A 267 -29.92 -5.96 3.61
CA ALA A 267 -30.92 -4.92 3.88
C ALA A 267 -31.56 -4.36 2.59
N ARG A 268 -30.74 -4.12 1.55
CA ARG A 268 -31.24 -3.70 0.22
C ARG A 268 -32.18 -4.75 -0.39
N GLN A 269 -31.81 -6.04 -0.34
CA GLN A 269 -32.65 -7.15 -0.83
C GLN A 269 -34.00 -7.24 -0.11
N LEU A 270 -34.04 -6.84 1.16
CA LEU A 270 -35.24 -6.78 1.98
C LEU A 270 -36.07 -5.50 1.77
N GLY A 271 -35.61 -4.60 0.89
CA GLY A 271 -36.31 -3.35 0.59
C GLY A 271 -36.14 -2.26 1.66
N ALA A 272 -35.16 -2.38 2.53
CA ALA A 272 -34.86 -1.38 3.54
C ALA A 272 -34.46 -0.05 2.89
N LYS A 273 -34.85 1.05 3.55
CA LYS A 273 -34.52 2.42 3.12
C LYS A 273 -33.42 3.05 3.98
N ARG A 274 -33.34 2.65 5.24
CA ARG A 274 -32.39 3.23 6.22
C ARG A 274 -31.84 2.18 7.16
N ILE A 275 -30.51 2.22 7.33
CA ILE A 275 -29.81 1.42 8.32
C ILE A 275 -29.20 2.36 9.35
N PHE A 276 -29.39 2.04 10.61
CA PHE A 276 -28.79 2.71 11.77
C PHE A 276 -27.64 1.89 12.31
N LEU A 277 -26.69 2.50 12.97
CA LEU A 277 -25.73 1.84 13.85
C LEU A 277 -25.32 2.74 15.00
N GLU A 278 -24.99 2.10 16.15
CA GLU A 278 -24.31 2.73 17.28
C GLU A 278 -22.93 2.13 17.46
N SER A 279 -21.95 2.97 17.80
CA SER A 279 -20.55 2.55 17.93
C SER A 279 -19.82 3.43 18.95
N ASN A 280 -18.50 3.25 19.04
CA ASN A 280 -17.64 4.06 19.89
C ASN A 280 -16.46 4.62 19.08
N THR A 281 -16.12 5.89 19.32
CA THR A 281 -15.05 6.61 18.61
C THR A 281 -13.65 6.04 18.85
N LEU A 282 -13.45 5.23 19.90
CA LEU A 282 -12.24 4.46 20.13
C LEU A 282 -12.02 3.39 19.04
N LEU A 283 -13.11 2.91 18.44
CA LEU A 283 -13.09 1.85 17.42
C LEU A 283 -12.80 2.42 16.01
N LYS A 284 -11.68 3.13 15.87
CA LYS A 284 -11.30 3.81 14.61
C LYS A 284 -11.38 2.92 13.35
N PRO A 285 -10.97 1.63 13.37
CA PRO A 285 -11.11 0.74 12.21
C PRO A 285 -12.57 0.48 11.81
N ALA A 286 -13.48 0.34 12.78
CA ALA A 286 -14.91 0.15 12.54
C ALA A 286 -15.52 1.41 11.93
N ILE A 287 -15.29 2.58 12.54
CA ILE A 287 -15.74 3.87 12.02
C ILE A 287 -15.26 4.12 10.59
N HIS A 288 -13.99 3.81 10.30
CA HIS A 288 -13.46 3.89 8.94
C HIS A 288 -14.23 2.98 7.97
N THR A 289 -14.55 1.75 8.39
CA THR A 289 -15.33 0.79 7.61
C THR A 289 -16.74 1.33 7.31
N TYR A 290 -17.43 1.87 8.32
CA TYR A 290 -18.77 2.43 8.16
C TYR A 290 -18.78 3.64 7.22
N ARG A 291 -17.83 4.58 7.37
CA ARG A 291 -17.70 5.73 6.46
C ARG A 291 -17.41 5.28 5.02
N LYS A 292 -16.59 4.24 4.83
CA LYS A 292 -16.30 3.68 3.50
C LYS A 292 -17.53 3.07 2.83
N LEU A 293 -18.50 2.60 3.60
CA LEU A 293 -19.78 2.07 3.11
C LEU A 293 -20.85 3.16 2.92
N GLY A 294 -20.54 4.42 3.24
CA GLY A 294 -21.42 5.56 3.05
C GLY A 294 -22.25 5.93 4.27
N PHE A 295 -22.02 5.30 5.43
CA PHE A 295 -22.64 5.75 6.67
C PHE A 295 -22.19 7.16 7.05
N ARG A 296 -23.16 7.98 7.49
CA ARG A 296 -22.95 9.36 7.94
C ARG A 296 -23.27 9.48 9.42
N GLU A 297 -22.51 10.29 10.13
CA GLU A 297 -22.70 10.56 11.54
C GLU A 297 -23.96 11.39 11.78
N LEU A 298 -24.72 11.05 12.81
CA LEU A 298 -25.89 11.79 13.23
C LEU A 298 -25.48 12.94 14.14
N ALA A 299 -26.12 14.11 13.95
CA ALA A 299 -25.86 15.31 14.76
C ALA A 299 -26.41 15.20 16.18
N GLU A 300 -27.54 14.48 16.34
CA GLU A 300 -28.19 14.24 17.63
C GLU A 300 -27.84 12.80 18.07
N TYR A 301 -27.41 12.67 19.33
CA TYR A 301 -26.99 11.41 19.91
C TYR A 301 -27.90 11.01 21.07
N HIS A 302 -28.51 9.83 20.97
CA HIS A 302 -29.38 9.25 22.01
C HIS A 302 -28.88 7.81 22.29
N PRO A 303 -27.96 7.61 23.26
CA PRO A 303 -27.34 6.33 23.50
C PRO A 303 -28.32 5.24 23.94
N ALA A 304 -28.25 4.10 23.25
CA ALA A 304 -28.88 2.86 23.70
C ALA A 304 -27.94 2.04 24.63
N TYR A 305 -26.62 2.21 24.44
CA TYR A 305 -25.58 1.56 25.23
C TYR A 305 -24.75 2.59 25.99
N ALA A 306 -24.37 2.27 27.24
CA ALA A 306 -23.51 3.14 28.04
C ALA A 306 -22.13 3.36 27.40
N ARG A 307 -21.66 2.39 26.61
CA ARG A 307 -20.39 2.44 25.89
C ARG A 307 -20.45 3.14 24.52
N GLY A 308 -21.63 3.45 23.99
CA GLY A 308 -21.78 4.16 22.73
C GLY A 308 -21.45 5.66 22.88
N ASP A 309 -20.83 6.27 21.89
CA ASP A 309 -20.58 7.72 21.81
C ASP A 309 -20.73 8.29 20.40
N ILE A 310 -21.08 7.45 19.42
CA ILE A 310 -21.31 7.83 18.03
C ILE A 310 -22.46 7.01 17.44
N GLN A 311 -23.37 7.69 16.76
CA GLN A 311 -24.44 7.07 15.98
C GLN A 311 -24.32 7.46 14.52
N MET A 312 -24.57 6.51 13.63
CA MET A 312 -24.46 6.73 12.18
C MET A 312 -25.65 6.12 11.46
N GLU A 313 -25.98 6.70 10.30
CA GLU A 313 -27.02 6.18 9.41
C GLU A 313 -26.50 5.97 7.98
N LEU A 314 -27.13 5.03 7.27
CA LEU A 314 -26.96 4.81 5.84
C LEU A 314 -28.33 4.89 5.15
N LEU A 315 -28.43 5.78 4.16
CA LEU A 315 -29.62 5.89 3.30
C LEU A 315 -29.42 4.97 2.08
N LEU A 316 -30.35 4.04 1.88
CA LEU A 316 -30.35 3.11 0.76
C LEU A 316 -31.25 3.68 -0.36
N GLY A 317 -30.68 4.49 -1.28
CA GLY A 317 -31.42 5.13 -2.39
C GLY A 317 -31.75 4.14 -3.54
N ARG A 318 -32.75 4.52 -4.36
CA ARG A 318 -33.15 3.73 -5.56
C ARG A 318 -32.08 3.65 -6.65
N GLU A 319 -31.13 4.56 -6.71
CA GLU A 319 -30.05 4.58 -7.72
C GLU A 319 -29.00 3.50 -7.50
N ASP A 320 -28.82 3.02 -6.28
CA ASP A 320 -27.89 1.94 -5.95
C ASP A 320 -28.41 0.53 -6.33
N GLN A 321 -29.67 0.39 -6.70
CA GLN A 321 -30.26 -0.90 -7.09
C GLN A 321 -29.85 -1.33 -8.50
N LEU A 322 -29.47 -0.41 -9.39
CA LEU A 322 -29.09 -0.69 -10.78
C LEU A 322 -27.65 -1.21 -10.94
N SER A 323 -26.80 -1.02 -9.93
CA SER A 323 -25.41 -1.54 -9.94
C SER A 323 -25.27 -2.98 -9.44
N ALA A 324 -26.30 -3.53 -8.79
CA ALA A 324 -26.29 -4.91 -8.26
C ALA A 324 -26.69 -5.97 -9.32
N GLU A 325 -27.24 -5.56 -10.46
CA GLU A 325 -27.74 -6.48 -11.52
C GLU A 325 -26.72 -6.82 -12.62
N LYS A 326 -25.42 -6.51 -12.47
CA LYS A 326 -24.40 -7.06 -13.38
C LYS A 326 -23.89 -8.40 -12.84
N PRO A 327 -24.35 -9.55 -13.35
CA PRO A 327 -23.75 -10.82 -13.02
C PRO A 327 -22.31 -10.83 -13.58
N ALA A 328 -21.36 -11.21 -12.73
CA ALA A 328 -20.00 -11.49 -13.16
C ALA A 328 -20.06 -12.52 -14.30
N ALA A 329 -19.65 -12.13 -15.49
CA ALA A 329 -19.56 -13.01 -16.65
C ALA A 329 -18.69 -14.21 -16.28
N ARG A 330 -19.31 -15.39 -16.18
CA ARG A 330 -18.60 -16.67 -16.19
C ARG A 330 -17.97 -16.81 -17.58
N THR A 331 -16.70 -16.60 -17.69
CA THR A 331 -15.92 -17.01 -18.86
C THR A 331 -15.61 -18.48 -18.68
N THR A 332 -16.46 -19.33 -19.25
CA THR A 332 -16.11 -20.72 -19.53
C THR A 332 -15.25 -20.70 -20.79
N ILE A 333 -14.02 -21.08 -20.69
CA ILE A 333 -13.17 -21.41 -21.85
C ILE A 333 -13.09 -22.92 -21.88
N GLU A 334 -13.59 -23.49 -22.98
CA GLU A 334 -13.34 -24.87 -23.41
C GLU A 334 -11.86 -25.12 -23.70
#